data_df7892a28b46a692811db9ec34da3a71
#
_entry.id   df7892a28b46a692811db9ec34da3a71
#
_cell.length_a   1.000
_cell.length_b   1.000
_cell.length_c   1.000
_cell.angle_alpha   90.00
_cell.angle_beta   90.00
_cell.angle_gamma   90.00
#
_symmetry.space_group_name_H-M   'P 1'
#
loop_
_entity.id
_entity.type
_entity.pdbx_description
1 polymer ?
#
loop_
_entity_poly.entity_id
_entity_poly.type
_entity_poly.pdbx_seq_one_letter_code
_entity_poly.pdbx_strand_id
1 'polypeptide(L)'
;MRTRLLAFTLLLFLLAACAATAAPTQLTWYGHSAFKITTPSGKVVLLDPWITNPANKNGAADLAAITQADLILITHGHFDHVGDSVAIANKTGAKLVATGDLADALVAYGGYPKAQAGMDTQGNFGGELSLLGGEVKVLFVPAIHSSAVSAPPGSADTNPHNGGNPGGFVITVAGGPTFYDTGDTDEFADMALIPKAHKIDVMLCCIGDHYTMGPVRAADAVKMVGPRIVIPCHYGTFPILVGTPAEFSEAMKKNGVKAQMTVMRVDQTLTF
;
A
#
# COMPACT_ATOMS: atom_id res chain seq x y z
N MET A 1 -18.36 -57.59 57.21
CA MET A 1 -18.42 -56.21 56.64
C MET A 1 -17.22 -56.06 55.73
N ARG A 2 -17.43 -56.07 54.40
CA ARG A 2 -16.34 -55.89 53.41
C ARG A 2 -16.55 -54.54 52.73
N THR A 3 -15.74 -53.54 53.07
CA THR A 3 -15.73 -52.16 52.49
C THR A 3 -15.04 -52.22 51.13
N ARG A 4 -15.76 -51.93 50.03
CA ARG A 4 -15.21 -51.79 48.69
C ARG A 4 -14.78 -50.32 48.50
N LEU A 5 -13.47 -50.09 48.32
CA LEU A 5 -12.92 -48.84 47.87
C LEU A 5 -13.17 -48.72 46.35
N LEU A 6 -13.96 -47.71 45.93
CA LEU A 6 -14.03 -47.29 44.53
C LEU A 6 -12.90 -46.31 44.27
N ALA A 7 -11.96 -46.71 43.43
CA ALA A 7 -10.93 -45.80 42.86
C ALA A 7 -11.54 -45.04 41.67
N PHE A 8 -11.69 -43.71 41.84
CA PHE A 8 -12.08 -42.78 40.77
C PHE A 8 -10.81 -42.38 40.01
N THR A 9 -10.62 -42.94 38.79
CA THR A 9 -9.53 -42.53 37.89
C THR A 9 -9.95 -41.30 37.12
N LEU A 10 -9.41 -40.13 37.48
CA LEU A 10 -9.62 -38.84 36.79
C LEU A 10 -8.73 -38.82 35.54
N LEU A 11 -9.34 -38.99 34.38
CA LEU A 11 -8.67 -38.91 33.09
C LEU A 11 -8.55 -37.41 32.69
N LEU A 12 -7.39 -36.79 32.90
CA LEU A 12 -7.09 -35.44 32.41
C LEU A 12 -6.87 -35.48 30.88
N PHE A 13 -7.83 -35.02 30.10
CA PHE A 13 -7.59 -34.71 28.70
C PHE A 13 -6.81 -33.40 28.60
N LEU A 14 -5.50 -33.48 28.32
CA LEU A 14 -4.72 -32.34 27.85
C LEU A 14 -5.13 -32.06 26.42
N LEU A 15 -5.97 -31.05 26.23
CA LEU A 15 -6.17 -30.40 24.94
C LEU A 15 -4.88 -29.63 24.58
N ALA A 16 -4.00 -30.24 23.82
CA ALA A 16 -2.91 -29.52 23.16
C ALA A 16 -3.55 -28.58 22.14
N ALA A 17 -3.74 -27.31 22.52
CA ALA A 17 -4.06 -26.25 21.58
C ALA A 17 -2.85 -26.14 20.63
N CYS A 18 -2.96 -26.72 19.44
CA CYS A 18 -2.04 -26.43 18.34
C CYS A 18 -2.20 -24.95 18.02
N ALA A 19 -1.29 -24.11 18.49
CA ALA A 19 -1.24 -22.71 18.06
C ALA A 19 -0.94 -22.74 16.57
N ALA A 20 -1.98 -22.56 15.75
CA ALA A 20 -1.79 -22.34 14.32
C ALA A 20 -0.91 -21.09 14.17
N THR A 21 0.27 -21.25 13.60
CA THR A 21 1.11 -20.10 13.24
C THR A 21 0.33 -19.24 12.28
N ALA A 22 0.15 -17.95 12.60
CA ALA A 22 -0.53 -17.02 11.70
C ALA A 22 0.13 -17.08 10.32
N ALA A 23 -0.67 -17.01 9.27
CA ALA A 23 -0.15 -16.94 7.91
C ALA A 23 0.73 -15.69 7.77
N PRO A 24 1.81 -15.73 6.98
CA PRO A 24 2.66 -14.56 6.79
C PRO A 24 1.94 -13.48 5.98
N THR A 25 2.35 -12.22 6.19
CA THR A 25 1.93 -11.11 5.34
C THR A 25 2.55 -11.26 3.95
N GLN A 26 1.76 -11.04 2.90
CA GLN A 26 2.23 -11.08 1.52
C GLN A 26 2.13 -9.70 0.87
N LEU A 27 3.10 -9.36 0.03
CA LEU A 27 3.11 -8.17 -0.81
C LEU A 27 3.28 -8.59 -2.27
N THR A 28 2.29 -8.30 -3.12
CA THR A 28 2.36 -8.51 -4.57
C THR A 28 2.50 -7.18 -5.28
N TRP A 29 3.40 -7.08 -6.26
CA TRP A 29 3.57 -5.90 -7.10
C TRP A 29 3.02 -6.13 -8.50
N TYR A 30 2.09 -5.29 -8.95
CA TYR A 30 1.50 -5.36 -10.28
C TYR A 30 2.13 -4.42 -11.30
N GLY A 31 3.27 -3.81 -10.96
CA GLY A 31 3.93 -2.79 -11.78
C GLY A 31 3.53 -1.36 -11.34
N HIS A 32 4.29 -0.37 -11.82
CA HIS A 32 4.11 1.04 -11.47
C HIS A 32 4.08 1.24 -9.95
N SER A 33 2.99 1.82 -9.40
CA SER A 33 2.76 1.95 -7.95
C SER A 33 1.69 0.98 -7.43
N ALA A 34 1.24 0.02 -8.24
CA ALA A 34 0.15 -0.88 -7.90
C ALA A 34 0.63 -2.05 -7.03
N PHE A 35 0.23 -2.07 -5.76
CA PHE A 35 0.55 -3.14 -4.83
C PHE A 35 -0.69 -3.77 -4.20
N LYS A 36 -0.55 -5.03 -3.78
CA LYS A 36 -1.51 -5.75 -2.96
C LYS A 36 -0.82 -6.27 -1.71
N ILE A 37 -1.35 -5.94 -0.54
CA ILE A 37 -1.00 -6.55 0.73
C ILE A 37 -2.08 -7.55 1.10
N THR A 38 -1.68 -8.81 1.40
CA THR A 38 -2.56 -9.79 2.01
C THR A 38 -2.10 -9.99 3.45
N THR A 39 -2.98 -9.74 4.40
CA THR A 39 -2.67 -9.82 5.84
C THR A 39 -2.68 -11.27 6.34
N PRO A 40 -2.18 -11.54 7.56
CA PRO A 40 -2.20 -12.89 8.14
C PRO A 40 -3.59 -13.53 8.26
N SER A 41 -4.66 -12.73 8.37
CA SER A 41 -6.05 -13.24 8.39
C SER A 41 -6.66 -13.39 6.99
N GLY A 42 -5.91 -13.05 5.94
CA GLY A 42 -6.40 -13.08 4.54
C GLY A 42 -7.13 -11.82 4.08
N LYS A 43 -7.06 -10.72 4.86
CA LYS A 43 -7.58 -9.43 4.40
C LYS A 43 -6.73 -8.86 3.28
N VAL A 44 -7.38 -8.21 2.32
CA VAL A 44 -6.74 -7.67 1.11
C VAL A 44 -6.80 -6.15 1.11
N VAL A 45 -5.63 -5.53 1.06
CA VAL A 45 -5.42 -4.08 0.94
C VAL A 45 -4.72 -3.80 -0.38
N LEU A 46 -5.31 -2.97 -1.22
CA LEU A 46 -4.74 -2.53 -2.49
C LEU A 46 -4.22 -1.10 -2.35
N LEU A 47 -3.05 -0.84 -2.90
CA LEU A 47 -2.40 0.47 -2.94
C LEU A 47 -2.33 0.91 -4.39
N ASP A 48 -2.85 2.11 -4.69
CA ASP A 48 -2.83 2.75 -5.99
C ASP A 48 -3.07 1.77 -7.15
N PRO A 49 -4.22 1.05 -7.18
CA PRO A 49 -4.37 -0.18 -7.94
C PRO A 49 -4.62 0.06 -9.43
N TRP A 50 -3.60 0.56 -10.14
CA TRP A 50 -3.56 0.52 -11.60
C TRP A 50 -2.96 -0.81 -12.08
N ILE A 51 -3.72 -1.90 -11.91
CA ILE A 51 -3.29 -3.27 -12.23
C ILE A 51 -3.08 -3.46 -13.72
N THR A 52 -3.91 -2.78 -14.54
CA THR A 52 -3.84 -2.83 -16.02
C THR A 52 -2.77 -1.91 -16.61
N ASN A 53 -1.80 -1.43 -15.82
CA ASN A 53 -0.75 -0.55 -16.30
C ASN A 53 0.10 -1.22 -17.43
N PRO A 54 0.75 -0.43 -18.31
CA PRO A 54 1.47 -0.96 -19.49
C PRO A 54 2.64 -1.90 -19.16
N ALA A 55 3.21 -1.82 -17.95
CA ALA A 55 4.29 -2.73 -17.53
C ALA A 55 3.75 -4.12 -17.16
N ASN A 56 2.47 -4.25 -16.78
CA ASN A 56 1.83 -5.52 -16.48
C ASN A 56 1.25 -6.17 -17.76
N LYS A 57 1.94 -7.17 -18.29
CA LYS A 57 1.47 -7.90 -19.50
C LYS A 57 0.25 -8.78 -19.22
N ASN A 58 0.00 -9.14 -17.97
CA ASN A 58 -1.14 -9.94 -17.51
C ASN A 58 -2.26 -9.09 -16.91
N GLY A 59 -2.16 -7.75 -16.93
CA GLY A 59 -3.00 -6.82 -16.17
C GLY A 59 -4.49 -7.10 -16.25
N ALA A 60 -5.03 -7.45 -17.44
CA ALA A 60 -6.45 -7.79 -17.58
C ALA A 60 -6.82 -9.08 -16.82
N ALA A 61 -5.96 -10.10 -16.85
CA ALA A 61 -6.18 -11.36 -16.13
C ALA A 61 -6.04 -11.15 -14.61
N ASP A 62 -5.05 -10.37 -14.20
CA ASP A 62 -4.82 -10.05 -12.78
C ASP A 62 -5.98 -9.24 -12.20
N LEU A 63 -6.47 -8.24 -12.94
CA LEU A 63 -7.65 -7.47 -12.53
C LEU A 63 -8.88 -8.39 -12.42
N ALA A 64 -9.06 -9.31 -13.36
CA ALA A 64 -10.14 -10.29 -13.30
C ALA A 64 -10.01 -11.22 -12.08
N ALA A 65 -8.79 -11.55 -11.67
CA ALA A 65 -8.49 -12.41 -10.51
C ALA A 65 -8.69 -11.71 -9.16
N ILE A 66 -8.77 -10.37 -9.11
CA ILE A 66 -9.15 -9.66 -7.89
C ILE A 66 -10.64 -9.91 -7.61
N THR A 67 -10.94 -10.93 -6.83
CA THR A 67 -12.32 -11.29 -6.42
C THR A 67 -12.67 -10.79 -5.03
N GLN A 68 -11.66 -10.38 -4.26
CA GLN A 68 -11.78 -9.82 -2.92
C GLN A 68 -10.82 -8.63 -2.78
N ALA A 69 -11.32 -7.54 -2.22
CA ALA A 69 -10.55 -6.46 -1.63
C ALA A 69 -11.36 -5.92 -0.45
N ASP A 70 -10.68 -5.63 0.65
CA ASP A 70 -11.29 -5.05 1.85
C ASP A 70 -11.08 -3.54 1.88
N LEU A 71 -9.87 -3.08 1.50
CA LEU A 71 -9.49 -1.67 1.43
C LEU A 71 -8.79 -1.36 0.10
N ILE A 72 -9.03 -0.15 -0.40
CA ILE A 72 -8.28 0.48 -1.49
C ILE A 72 -7.73 1.79 -0.97
N LEU A 73 -6.40 1.88 -0.90
CA LEU A 73 -5.67 3.08 -0.51
C LEU A 73 -5.25 3.84 -1.77
N ILE A 74 -5.60 5.12 -1.86
CA ILE A 74 -5.22 5.98 -2.99
C ILE A 74 -4.44 7.17 -2.44
N THR A 75 -3.20 7.31 -2.89
CA THR A 75 -2.26 8.34 -2.43
C THR A 75 -2.62 9.72 -2.95
N HIS A 76 -3.04 9.80 -4.21
CA HIS A 76 -3.45 11.05 -4.89
C HIS A 76 -4.29 10.77 -6.15
N GLY A 77 -4.83 11.82 -6.77
CA GLY A 77 -5.87 11.71 -7.79
C GLY A 77 -5.41 11.45 -9.21
N HIS A 78 -4.11 11.24 -9.50
CA HIS A 78 -3.67 10.98 -10.86
C HIS A 78 -4.15 9.64 -11.38
N PHE A 79 -4.36 9.55 -12.70
CA PHE A 79 -4.99 8.40 -13.36
C PHE A 79 -4.23 7.09 -13.16
N ASP A 80 -2.91 7.15 -13.05
CA ASP A 80 -2.00 6.03 -12.89
C ASP A 80 -1.91 5.51 -11.43
N HIS A 81 -2.60 6.18 -10.49
CA HIS A 81 -2.81 5.75 -9.11
C HIS A 81 -4.27 5.39 -8.84
N VAL A 82 -5.22 6.19 -9.33
CA VAL A 82 -6.65 5.87 -9.26
C VAL A 82 -6.93 4.59 -10.07
N GLY A 83 -6.37 4.47 -11.25
CA GLY A 83 -6.33 3.27 -12.07
C GLY A 83 -7.63 2.47 -12.13
N ASP A 84 -7.57 1.20 -11.75
CA ASP A 84 -8.70 0.26 -11.75
C ASP A 84 -9.53 0.31 -10.47
N SER A 85 -9.26 1.25 -9.54
CA SER A 85 -9.86 1.31 -8.21
C SER A 85 -11.38 1.35 -8.23
N VAL A 86 -11.98 2.12 -9.16
CA VAL A 86 -13.44 2.22 -9.31
C VAL A 86 -14.06 0.88 -9.71
N ALA A 87 -13.46 0.19 -10.68
CA ALA A 87 -13.92 -1.13 -11.11
C ALA A 87 -13.81 -2.16 -9.97
N ILE A 88 -12.69 -2.13 -9.23
CA ILE A 88 -12.46 -3.03 -8.10
C ILE A 88 -13.45 -2.72 -6.96
N ALA A 89 -13.66 -1.46 -6.59
CA ALA A 89 -14.60 -1.06 -5.56
C ALA A 89 -16.03 -1.49 -5.89
N ASN A 90 -16.47 -1.32 -7.14
CA ASN A 90 -17.78 -1.79 -7.59
C ASN A 90 -17.93 -3.32 -7.53
N LYS A 91 -16.86 -4.06 -7.84
CA LYS A 91 -16.85 -5.53 -7.86
C LYS A 91 -16.80 -6.14 -6.46
N THR A 92 -16.02 -5.57 -5.55
CA THR A 92 -15.68 -6.17 -4.25
C THR A 92 -16.37 -5.53 -3.07
N GLY A 93 -16.81 -4.27 -3.21
CA GLY A 93 -17.31 -3.48 -2.10
C GLY A 93 -16.20 -2.91 -1.21
N ALA A 94 -14.92 -2.96 -1.65
CA ALA A 94 -13.77 -2.44 -0.92
C ALA A 94 -13.96 -0.98 -0.53
N LYS A 95 -13.59 -0.64 0.71
CA LYS A 95 -13.66 0.74 1.22
C LYS A 95 -12.47 1.56 0.72
N LEU A 96 -12.74 2.79 0.31
CA LEU A 96 -11.70 3.78 -0.04
C LEU A 96 -11.05 4.31 1.22
N VAL A 97 -9.72 4.29 1.27
CA VAL A 97 -8.90 5.01 2.26
C VAL A 97 -8.14 6.11 1.52
N ALA A 98 -8.47 7.34 1.78
CA ALA A 98 -7.86 8.51 1.14
C ALA A 98 -8.01 9.75 2.04
N THR A 99 -7.34 10.86 1.70
CA THR A 99 -7.66 12.15 2.33
C THR A 99 -9.11 12.54 2.02
N GLY A 100 -9.76 13.30 2.90
CA GLY A 100 -11.16 13.69 2.72
C GLY A 100 -11.40 14.39 1.38
N ASP A 101 -10.54 15.37 1.04
CA ASP A 101 -10.66 16.10 -0.23
C ASP A 101 -10.53 15.18 -1.45
N LEU A 102 -9.60 14.22 -1.40
CA LEU A 102 -9.43 13.25 -2.49
C LEU A 102 -10.64 12.32 -2.60
N ALA A 103 -11.16 11.83 -1.48
CA ALA A 103 -12.32 10.95 -1.48
C ALA A 103 -13.56 11.66 -2.05
N ASP A 104 -13.78 12.92 -1.67
CA ASP A 104 -14.89 13.74 -2.17
C ASP A 104 -14.72 14.01 -3.68
N ALA A 105 -13.50 14.34 -4.14
CA ALA A 105 -13.23 14.55 -5.56
C ALA A 105 -13.42 13.26 -6.39
N LEU A 106 -12.97 12.10 -5.89
CA LEU A 106 -13.15 10.82 -6.55
C LEU A 106 -14.64 10.44 -6.67
N VAL A 107 -15.45 10.74 -5.65
CA VAL A 107 -16.90 10.51 -5.70
C VAL A 107 -17.58 11.49 -6.66
N ALA A 108 -17.19 12.76 -6.61
CA ALA A 108 -17.84 13.81 -7.40
C ALA A 108 -17.49 13.73 -8.90
N TYR A 109 -16.24 13.41 -9.22
CA TYR A 109 -15.68 13.51 -10.58
C TYR A 109 -15.09 12.21 -11.10
N GLY A 110 -14.48 11.38 -10.23
CA GLY A 110 -13.77 10.16 -10.62
C GLY A 110 -14.65 8.93 -10.83
N GLY A 111 -15.97 9.05 -10.55
CA GLY A 111 -16.89 7.93 -10.65
C GLY A 111 -16.77 6.89 -9.53
N TYR A 112 -16.09 7.22 -8.41
CA TYR A 112 -15.96 6.31 -7.29
C TYR A 112 -17.31 6.11 -6.58
N PRO A 113 -17.69 4.86 -6.22
CA PRO A 113 -19.00 4.60 -5.60
C PRO A 113 -19.06 5.22 -4.18
N LYS A 114 -19.99 6.15 -3.98
CA LYS A 114 -20.16 6.89 -2.73
C LYS A 114 -20.31 5.99 -1.49
N ALA A 115 -20.94 4.82 -1.64
CA ALA A 115 -21.15 3.88 -0.53
C ALA A 115 -19.84 3.28 0.01
N GLN A 116 -18.74 3.32 -0.76
CA GLN A 116 -17.42 2.83 -0.38
C GLN A 116 -16.48 3.95 0.09
N ALA A 117 -16.86 5.22 -0.01
CA ALA A 117 -16.06 6.39 0.37
C ALA A 117 -16.65 7.07 1.62
N GLY A 118 -16.77 6.32 2.71
CA GLY A 118 -17.34 6.83 3.97
C GLY A 118 -16.31 7.57 4.84
N MET A 119 -16.77 8.43 5.74
CA MET A 119 -15.92 9.15 6.70
C MET A 119 -15.15 8.22 7.66
N ASP A 120 -15.59 6.99 7.83
CA ASP A 120 -14.94 5.96 8.65
C ASP A 120 -13.59 5.50 8.10
N THR A 121 -13.31 5.78 6.83
CA THR A 121 -12.05 5.43 6.16
C THR A 121 -11.36 6.64 5.51
N GLN A 122 -11.92 7.84 5.67
CA GLN A 122 -11.26 9.08 5.30
C GLN A 122 -10.35 9.59 6.42
N GLY A 123 -9.24 10.21 6.06
CA GLY A 123 -8.30 10.79 7.03
C GLY A 123 -7.66 12.07 6.51
N ASN A 124 -6.63 12.52 7.20
CA ASN A 124 -5.77 13.62 6.74
C ASN A 124 -4.38 13.46 7.37
N PHE A 125 -3.40 14.20 6.89
CA PHE A 125 -2.00 14.10 7.31
C PHE A 125 -1.84 14.24 8.83
N GLY A 126 -1.08 13.31 9.41
CA GLY A 126 -0.91 13.16 10.86
C GLY A 126 -2.02 12.36 11.54
N GLY A 127 -3.12 12.04 10.85
CA GLY A 127 -4.16 11.13 11.36
C GLY A 127 -3.80 9.67 11.12
N GLU A 128 -4.09 8.80 12.09
CA GLU A 128 -3.98 7.35 11.97
C GLU A 128 -5.36 6.70 12.13
N LEU A 129 -5.73 5.86 11.16
CA LEU A 129 -6.94 5.05 11.19
C LEU A 129 -6.61 3.63 11.66
N SER A 130 -7.48 3.05 12.50
CA SER A 130 -7.44 1.64 12.87
C SER A 130 -8.56 0.91 12.14
N LEU A 131 -8.20 0.07 11.17
CA LEU A 131 -9.11 -0.54 10.21
C LEU A 131 -9.12 -2.07 10.35
N LEU A 132 -10.14 -2.73 9.78
CA LEU A 132 -10.29 -4.18 9.77
C LEU A 132 -10.19 -4.80 11.18
N GLY A 133 -10.86 -4.18 12.15
CA GLY A 133 -10.83 -4.65 13.54
C GLY A 133 -9.49 -4.45 14.24
N GLY A 134 -8.66 -3.52 13.76
CA GLY A 134 -7.33 -3.23 14.31
C GLY A 134 -6.20 -4.03 13.67
N GLU A 135 -6.49 -4.87 12.66
CA GLU A 135 -5.47 -5.65 11.96
C GLU A 135 -4.59 -4.77 11.06
N VAL A 136 -5.15 -3.67 10.53
CA VAL A 136 -4.43 -2.71 9.69
C VAL A 136 -4.57 -1.32 10.28
N LYS A 137 -3.45 -0.64 10.50
CA LYS A 137 -3.42 0.79 10.82
C LYS A 137 -2.82 1.56 9.65
N VAL A 138 -3.38 2.72 9.36
CA VAL A 138 -2.94 3.59 8.25
C VAL A 138 -2.74 4.99 8.78
N LEU A 139 -1.48 5.45 8.85
CA LEU A 139 -1.11 6.82 9.11
C LEU A 139 -0.96 7.56 7.78
N PHE A 140 -1.62 8.69 7.65
CA PHE A 140 -1.48 9.57 6.49
C PHE A 140 -0.25 10.46 6.65
N VAL A 141 0.63 10.47 5.65
CA VAL A 141 1.83 11.31 5.62
C VAL A 141 1.83 12.19 4.37
N PRO A 142 2.40 13.42 4.43
CA PRO A 142 2.42 14.32 3.27
C PRO A 142 3.33 13.79 2.17
N ALA A 143 3.08 14.26 0.95
CA ALA A 143 3.97 14.11 -0.21
C ALA A 143 4.12 15.48 -0.92
N ILE A 144 5.23 15.66 -1.62
CA ILE A 144 5.50 16.86 -2.43
C ILE A 144 5.24 16.53 -3.90
N HIS A 145 4.01 16.73 -4.31
CA HIS A 145 3.52 16.40 -5.65
C HIS A 145 2.26 17.22 -5.96
N SER A 146 1.54 16.89 -7.03
CA SER A 146 0.22 17.42 -7.36
C SER A 146 -0.84 16.33 -7.25
N SER A 147 -2.12 16.73 -7.24
CA SER A 147 -3.22 15.78 -7.18
C SER A 147 -4.40 16.33 -7.98
N ALA A 148 -4.77 15.62 -9.03
CA ALA A 148 -5.91 15.97 -9.86
C ALA A 148 -6.70 14.73 -10.24
N VAL A 149 -8.01 14.77 -10.08
CA VAL A 149 -8.93 13.70 -10.44
C VAL A 149 -9.47 13.95 -11.84
N SER A 150 -9.33 12.98 -12.72
CA SER A 150 -9.95 12.98 -14.05
C SER A 150 -11.26 12.22 -14.02
N ALA A 151 -12.23 12.67 -14.83
CA ALA A 151 -13.47 11.93 -15.01
C ALA A 151 -13.22 10.60 -15.74
N PRO A 152 -14.11 9.60 -15.55
CA PRO A 152 -13.99 8.31 -16.24
C PRO A 152 -13.96 8.45 -17.76
N PRO A 153 -13.29 7.51 -18.47
CA PRO A 153 -13.28 7.50 -19.92
C PRO A 153 -14.70 7.56 -20.50
N GLY A 154 -14.90 8.42 -21.51
CA GLY A 154 -16.21 8.63 -22.14
C GLY A 154 -17.12 9.65 -21.45
N SER A 155 -16.68 10.26 -20.35
CA SER A 155 -17.35 11.41 -19.74
C SER A 155 -17.34 12.62 -20.68
N ALA A 156 -18.39 13.46 -20.61
CA ALA A 156 -18.40 14.76 -21.27
C ALA A 156 -17.47 15.78 -20.57
N ASP A 157 -17.14 15.55 -19.33
CA ASP A 157 -16.16 16.33 -18.58
C ASP A 157 -14.75 15.83 -18.88
N THR A 158 -13.94 16.67 -19.49
CA THR A 158 -12.55 16.37 -19.86
C THR A 158 -11.54 17.16 -18.99
N ASN A 159 -12.01 17.96 -18.05
CA ASN A 159 -11.14 18.78 -17.21
C ASN A 159 -10.67 17.98 -15.98
N PRO A 160 -9.41 18.15 -15.57
CA PRO A 160 -8.98 17.64 -14.28
C PRO A 160 -9.54 18.50 -13.15
N HIS A 161 -9.97 17.85 -12.06
CA HIS A 161 -10.47 18.48 -10.84
C HIS A 161 -9.46 18.37 -9.72
N ASN A 162 -9.41 19.37 -8.84
CA ASN A 162 -8.53 19.32 -7.68
C ASN A 162 -8.84 18.08 -6.80
N GLY A 163 -7.84 17.25 -6.56
CA GLY A 163 -7.91 16.05 -5.72
C GLY A 163 -7.35 16.26 -4.30
N GLY A 164 -7.26 17.51 -3.83
CA GLY A 164 -6.62 17.82 -2.55
C GLY A 164 -5.09 17.70 -2.60
N ASN A 165 -4.45 17.63 -1.44
CA ASN A 165 -3.02 17.45 -1.34
C ASN A 165 -2.62 15.98 -1.52
N PRO A 166 -1.56 15.67 -2.27
CA PRO A 166 -1.02 14.32 -2.40
C PRO A 166 -0.39 13.85 -1.09
N GLY A 167 -0.39 12.55 -0.86
CA GLY A 167 0.21 11.95 0.32
C GLY A 167 0.79 10.57 0.08
N GLY A 168 1.32 10.00 1.13
CA GLY A 168 1.71 8.61 1.23
C GLY A 168 1.06 7.98 2.47
N PHE A 169 1.36 6.71 2.71
CA PHE A 169 0.81 5.95 3.82
C PHE A 169 1.88 5.20 4.60
N VAL A 170 1.81 5.27 5.94
CA VAL A 170 2.46 4.25 6.77
C VAL A 170 1.41 3.23 7.17
N ILE A 171 1.61 1.99 6.74
CA ILE A 171 0.65 0.89 6.89
C ILE A 171 1.25 -0.14 7.82
N THR A 172 0.69 -0.27 9.02
CA THR A 172 1.11 -1.28 10.00
C THR A 172 0.15 -2.46 9.96
N VAL A 173 0.67 -3.65 9.68
CA VAL A 173 -0.09 -4.90 9.69
C VAL A 173 0.16 -5.61 11.03
N ALA A 174 -0.90 -5.94 11.76
CA ALA A 174 -0.79 -6.65 13.03
C ALA A 174 -0.14 -8.04 12.83
N GLY A 175 0.95 -8.29 13.53
CA GLY A 175 1.74 -9.52 13.37
C GLY A 175 2.55 -9.60 12.07
N GLY A 176 2.63 -8.51 11.31
CA GLY A 176 3.36 -8.37 10.07
C GLY A 176 4.26 -7.14 10.05
N PRO A 177 4.81 -6.77 8.87
CA PRO A 177 5.66 -5.59 8.72
C PRO A 177 4.87 -4.27 8.73
N THR A 178 5.60 -3.19 8.99
CA THR A 178 5.16 -1.82 8.73
C THR A 178 5.72 -1.36 7.39
N PHE A 179 4.83 -1.01 6.47
CA PHE A 179 5.15 -0.47 5.16
C PHE A 179 5.10 1.06 5.20
N TYR A 180 5.99 1.72 4.47
CA TYR A 180 5.82 3.10 4.06
C TYR A 180 5.71 3.15 2.54
N ASP A 181 4.53 3.49 2.05
CA ASP A 181 4.27 3.80 0.65
C ASP A 181 4.44 5.31 0.46
N THR A 182 5.42 5.70 -0.35
CA THR A 182 5.72 7.13 -0.55
C THR A 182 4.64 7.85 -1.34
N GLY A 183 3.83 7.10 -2.12
CA GLY A 183 3.10 7.68 -3.23
C GLY A 183 4.07 8.35 -4.20
N ASP A 184 3.56 9.28 -4.99
CA ASP A 184 4.38 10.15 -5.82
C ASP A 184 4.84 11.35 -5.02
N THR A 185 6.16 11.55 -4.95
CA THR A 185 6.74 12.62 -4.16
C THR A 185 8.14 12.99 -4.63
N ASP A 186 8.55 14.21 -4.32
CA ASP A 186 9.95 14.57 -4.16
C ASP A 186 10.46 14.19 -2.76
N GLU A 187 11.77 14.20 -2.53
CA GLU A 187 12.33 14.14 -1.18
C GLU A 187 12.04 15.43 -0.41
N PHE A 188 11.77 15.33 0.88
CA PHE A 188 11.59 16.47 1.76
C PHE A 188 12.08 16.15 3.18
N ALA A 189 12.54 17.20 3.89
CA ALA A 189 13.22 17.02 5.17
C ALA A 189 12.38 16.30 6.23
N ASP A 190 11.06 16.52 6.22
CA ASP A 190 10.15 15.93 7.22
C ASP A 190 9.95 14.42 7.03
N MET A 191 10.43 13.80 5.94
CA MET A 191 10.53 12.34 5.84
C MET A 191 11.30 11.74 7.02
N ALA A 192 12.24 12.47 7.62
CA ALA A 192 12.98 12.07 8.82
C ALA A 192 12.11 11.99 10.09
N LEU A 193 10.89 12.52 10.07
CA LEU A 193 9.92 12.42 11.16
C LEU A 193 9.11 11.12 11.13
N ILE A 194 8.93 10.52 9.95
CA ILE A 194 8.13 9.29 9.75
C ILE A 194 8.61 8.15 10.67
N PRO A 195 9.92 7.81 10.71
CA PRO A 195 10.40 6.72 11.57
C PRO A 195 10.32 7.02 13.08
N LYS A 196 10.04 8.26 13.47
CA LYS A 196 9.79 8.60 14.88
C LYS A 196 8.40 8.16 15.35
N ALA A 197 7.43 8.13 14.43
CA ALA A 197 6.09 7.62 14.72
C ALA A 197 6.03 6.09 14.60
N HIS A 198 6.61 5.53 13.54
CA HIS A 198 6.59 4.10 13.26
C HIS A 198 7.93 3.64 12.69
N LYS A 199 8.49 2.54 13.26
CA LYS A 199 9.64 1.88 12.64
C LYS A 199 9.22 1.28 11.29
N ILE A 200 9.89 1.67 10.22
CA ILE A 200 9.60 1.19 8.86
C ILE A 200 10.38 -0.08 8.55
N ASP A 201 9.66 -1.16 8.25
CA ASP A 201 10.27 -2.42 7.80
C ASP A 201 10.50 -2.42 6.30
N VAL A 202 9.51 -1.94 5.53
CA VAL A 202 9.53 -1.94 4.06
C VAL A 202 9.11 -0.57 3.55
N MET A 203 9.91 0.06 2.71
CA MET A 203 9.58 1.30 2.01
C MET A 203 9.33 1.00 0.52
N LEU A 204 8.15 1.34 0.03
CA LEU A 204 7.79 1.34 -1.39
C LEU A 204 8.13 2.73 -1.91
N CYS A 205 9.17 2.83 -2.73
CA CYS A 205 9.82 4.11 -3.04
C CYS A 205 9.75 4.40 -4.54
N CYS A 206 9.11 5.50 -4.92
CA CYS A 206 9.11 5.99 -6.29
C CYS A 206 10.52 6.44 -6.70
N ILE A 207 10.98 5.98 -7.89
CA ILE A 207 12.32 6.28 -8.41
C ILE A 207 12.33 6.71 -9.87
N GLY A 208 11.13 6.95 -10.47
CA GLY A 208 10.98 7.09 -11.92
C GLY A 208 11.64 8.33 -12.51
N ASP A 209 11.98 9.33 -11.70
CA ASP A 209 12.40 10.65 -12.15
C ASP A 209 11.27 11.38 -12.92
N HIS A 210 11.56 12.52 -13.53
CA HIS A 210 10.66 13.38 -14.29
C HIS A 210 9.44 13.88 -13.52
N TYR A 211 8.60 13.00 -12.98
CA TYR A 211 7.43 13.35 -12.19
C TYR A 211 7.58 13.07 -10.69
N THR A 212 8.54 12.24 -10.30
CA THR A 212 8.81 11.84 -8.91
C THR A 212 10.29 12.01 -8.58
N MET A 213 10.71 11.53 -7.42
CA MET A 213 12.14 11.41 -7.13
C MET A 213 12.84 10.59 -8.23
N GLY A 214 13.99 11.09 -8.68
CA GLY A 214 14.95 10.23 -9.39
C GLY A 214 15.79 9.41 -8.39
N PRO A 215 16.59 8.46 -8.90
CA PRO A 215 17.37 7.52 -8.08
C PRO A 215 18.22 8.14 -6.98
N VAL A 216 18.82 9.31 -7.21
CA VAL A 216 19.69 9.99 -6.24
C VAL A 216 18.87 10.54 -5.07
N ARG A 217 17.80 11.28 -5.37
CA ARG A 217 16.93 11.86 -4.35
C ARG A 217 16.18 10.78 -3.56
N ALA A 218 15.76 9.70 -4.24
CA ALA A 218 15.18 8.54 -3.60
C ALA A 218 16.15 7.87 -2.60
N ALA A 219 17.44 7.80 -2.91
CA ALA A 219 18.43 7.28 -1.98
C ALA A 219 18.61 8.17 -0.73
N ASP A 220 18.48 9.49 -0.87
CA ASP A 220 18.49 10.41 0.26
C ASP A 220 17.22 10.25 1.12
N ALA A 221 16.05 10.08 0.49
CA ALA A 221 14.81 9.77 1.18
C ALA A 221 14.90 8.46 1.98
N VAL A 222 15.45 7.39 1.38
CA VAL A 222 15.69 6.11 2.09
C VAL A 222 16.63 6.28 3.27
N LYS A 223 17.67 7.13 3.14
CA LYS A 223 18.59 7.44 4.23
C LYS A 223 17.89 8.15 5.39
N MET A 224 16.98 9.08 5.11
CA MET A 224 16.20 9.80 6.12
C MET A 224 15.22 8.87 6.85
N VAL A 225 14.53 8.00 6.13
CA VAL A 225 13.53 7.07 6.67
C VAL A 225 14.18 5.88 7.38
N GLY A 226 15.29 5.35 6.86
CA GLY A 226 16.02 4.23 7.43
C GLY A 226 15.24 2.91 7.48
N PRO A 227 14.53 2.50 6.42
CA PRO A 227 13.79 1.24 6.41
C PRO A 227 14.76 0.04 6.43
N ARG A 228 14.26 -1.15 6.81
CA ARG A 228 15.04 -2.39 6.68
C ARG A 228 15.17 -2.82 5.23
N ILE A 229 14.06 -2.74 4.48
CA ILE A 229 13.97 -3.10 3.05
C ILE A 229 13.43 -1.89 2.29
N VAL A 230 13.97 -1.63 1.08
CA VAL A 230 13.37 -0.71 0.12
C VAL A 230 13.05 -1.43 -1.18
N ILE A 231 11.87 -1.20 -1.70
CA ILE A 231 11.36 -1.73 -2.96
C ILE A 231 11.15 -0.54 -3.89
N PRO A 232 11.92 -0.43 -4.99
CA PRO A 232 11.71 0.63 -5.97
C PRO A 232 10.42 0.38 -6.76
N CYS A 233 9.67 1.46 -7.01
CA CYS A 233 8.45 1.46 -7.81
C CYS A 233 8.37 2.71 -8.70
N HIS A 234 7.28 2.88 -9.43
CA HIS A 234 7.01 4.01 -10.32
C HIS A 234 8.14 4.27 -11.33
N TYR A 235 8.64 3.23 -11.98
CA TYR A 235 9.70 3.31 -13.02
C TYR A 235 9.41 2.36 -14.18
N GLY A 236 9.95 2.68 -15.36
CA GLY A 236 9.91 1.81 -16.54
C GLY A 236 8.53 1.61 -17.17
N THR A 237 7.46 2.20 -16.65
CA THR A 237 6.09 2.09 -17.20
C THR A 237 5.93 2.94 -18.44
N PHE A 238 6.54 4.11 -18.47
CA PHE A 238 6.58 5.04 -19.58
C PHE A 238 8.02 5.37 -19.96
N PRO A 239 8.31 5.64 -21.26
CA PRO A 239 9.67 5.99 -21.70
C PRO A 239 10.28 7.21 -21.02
N ILE A 240 9.43 8.12 -20.50
CA ILE A 240 9.85 9.33 -19.80
C ILE A 240 10.31 9.06 -18.35
N LEU A 241 9.92 7.93 -17.77
CA LEU A 241 10.36 7.51 -16.44
C LEU A 241 11.72 6.82 -16.57
N VAL A 242 12.77 7.64 -16.58
CA VAL A 242 14.14 7.22 -16.92
C VAL A 242 14.92 6.63 -15.75
N GLY A 243 14.46 6.82 -14.51
CA GLY A 243 15.10 6.28 -13.32
C GLY A 243 15.12 4.76 -13.33
N THR A 244 16.24 4.17 -12.90
CA THR A 244 16.43 2.73 -12.91
C THR A 244 16.82 2.17 -11.54
N PRO A 245 16.47 0.90 -11.22
CA PRO A 245 16.94 0.24 -10.00
C PRO A 245 18.47 0.15 -9.91
N ALA A 246 19.18 0.08 -11.05
CA ALA A 246 20.63 0.04 -11.07
C ALA A 246 21.24 1.36 -10.57
N GLU A 247 20.77 2.50 -11.10
CA GLU A 247 21.18 3.83 -10.65
C GLU A 247 20.80 4.07 -9.19
N PHE A 248 19.62 3.61 -8.77
CA PHE A 248 19.18 3.71 -7.39
C PHE A 248 20.09 2.91 -6.44
N SER A 249 20.48 1.69 -6.81
CA SER A 249 21.44 0.89 -6.05
C SER A 249 22.78 1.60 -5.87
N GLU A 250 23.32 2.20 -6.94
CA GLU A 250 24.58 2.95 -6.89
C GLU A 250 24.47 4.22 -6.03
N ALA A 251 23.34 4.94 -6.12
CA ALA A 251 23.07 6.10 -5.28
C ALA A 251 22.97 5.71 -3.80
N MET A 252 22.25 4.66 -3.46
CA MET A 252 22.15 4.15 -2.09
C MET A 252 23.53 3.78 -1.53
N LYS A 253 24.35 3.08 -2.32
CA LYS A 253 25.73 2.72 -1.94
C LYS A 253 26.58 3.95 -1.69
N LYS A 254 26.54 4.93 -2.61
CA LYS A 254 27.29 6.20 -2.49
C LYS A 254 26.89 6.96 -1.22
N ASN A 255 25.61 6.97 -0.87
CA ASN A 255 25.07 7.67 0.30
C ASN A 255 25.22 6.89 1.61
N GLY A 256 25.80 5.67 1.57
CA GLY A 256 25.99 4.81 2.73
C GLY A 256 24.68 4.30 3.34
N VAL A 257 23.62 4.18 2.53
CA VAL A 257 22.32 3.62 2.94
C VAL A 257 22.49 2.16 3.33
N LYS A 258 21.85 1.76 4.44
CA LYS A 258 21.95 0.39 4.98
C LYS A 258 20.77 -0.49 4.62
N ALA A 259 19.68 0.10 4.10
CA ALA A 259 18.50 -0.66 3.68
C ALA A 259 18.87 -1.70 2.61
N GLN A 260 18.28 -2.88 2.71
CA GLN A 260 18.35 -3.90 1.66
C GLN A 260 17.42 -3.48 0.51
N MET A 261 17.96 -3.24 -0.68
CA MET A 261 17.12 -3.05 -1.87
C MET A 261 16.63 -4.40 -2.39
N THR A 262 15.34 -4.49 -2.66
CA THR A 262 14.68 -5.65 -3.27
C THR A 262 13.94 -5.21 -4.52
N VAL A 263 14.44 -5.58 -5.70
CA VAL A 263 13.78 -5.30 -6.98
C VAL A 263 12.79 -6.41 -7.26
N MET A 264 11.50 -6.08 -7.30
CA MET A 264 10.45 -7.03 -7.63
C MET A 264 10.25 -7.14 -9.15
N ARG A 265 9.81 -8.29 -9.61
CA ARG A 265 9.23 -8.47 -10.95
C ARG A 265 7.73 -8.19 -10.85
N VAL A 266 7.13 -7.72 -11.95
CA VAL A 266 5.67 -7.64 -12.04
C VAL A 266 5.06 -9.01 -11.77
N ASP A 267 3.96 -9.08 -11.03
CA ASP A 267 3.26 -10.25 -10.51
C ASP A 267 4.04 -11.06 -9.44
N GLN A 268 5.20 -10.60 -9.01
CA GLN A 268 5.92 -11.24 -7.92
C GLN A 268 5.24 -10.97 -6.57
N THR A 269 5.17 -12.00 -5.75
CA THR A 269 4.76 -11.91 -4.35
C THR A 269 5.96 -12.16 -3.44
N LEU A 270 6.16 -11.26 -2.47
CA LEU A 270 7.08 -11.44 -1.34
C LEU A 270 6.29 -11.83 -0.11
N THR A 271 6.93 -12.55 0.79
CA THR A 271 6.36 -13.04 2.05
C THR A 271 7.19 -12.51 3.22
N PHE A 272 6.53 -12.00 4.26
CA PHE A 272 7.14 -11.40 5.44
C PHE A 272 6.69 -12.06 6.74
#